data_5ed2547ec2c1b4406f9b5f7cea15bf23
#
_entry.id   5ed2547ec2c1b4406f9b5f7cea15bf23
#
_cell.length_a   1.000
_cell.length_b   1.000
_cell.length_c   1.000
_cell.angle_alpha   90.00
_cell.angle_beta   90.00
_cell.angle_gamma   90.00
#
_symmetry.space_group_name_H-M   'P 1'
#
loop_
_entity.id
_entity.type
_entity.pdbx_description
1 polymer ?
#
loop_
_entity_poly.entity_id
_entity_poly.type
_entity_poly.pdbx_seq_one_letter_code
_entity_poly.pdbx_strand_id
1 'polypeptide(L)'
;MKSFIPAFVALFFGAIVLRAQPAVELYLTEEELPDLVQCLPAPPDTIGEAFTHDIMRYMWGKTQRLDPERLAVAKLDAVWDLDTLRTIYSEPFGLEISAEKTPEIYRAFVNGVSTIEQIRFRPKAHYFRMRPYARFHEDSIFPQDDAWLATEGSYPSGHTIRAWSAALVLSEINPAAAEALFARAFVSGESRVIAGCHWQSDVDASATAACIGYARLQTSLRYRVQIALAREEFRRLTAAGQ
;
A
#
# COMPACT_ATOMS: atom_id res chain seq x y z
N MET A 1 67.98 -17.18 -20.95
CA MET A 1 66.65 -17.54 -21.47
C MET A 1 65.70 -17.55 -20.28
N LYS A 2 64.87 -16.49 -20.13
CA LYS A 2 63.86 -16.39 -19.06
C LYS A 2 62.50 -16.72 -19.74
N SER A 3 61.87 -17.80 -19.26
CA SER A 3 60.58 -18.27 -19.72
C SER A 3 59.47 -17.42 -19.07
N PHE A 4 58.63 -16.77 -19.92
CA PHE A 4 57.42 -16.07 -19.49
C PHE A 4 56.26 -17.06 -19.58
N ILE A 5 55.59 -17.30 -18.45
CA ILE A 5 54.30 -18.04 -18.42
C ILE A 5 53.20 -16.97 -18.39
N PRO A 6 52.25 -16.93 -19.32
CA PRO A 6 51.13 -16.04 -19.24
C PRO A 6 50.08 -16.59 -18.25
N ALA A 7 49.73 -15.79 -17.25
CA ALA A 7 48.61 -16.07 -16.35
C ALA A 7 47.28 -15.82 -17.10
N PHE A 8 46.51 -16.89 -17.28
CA PHE A 8 45.12 -16.80 -17.81
C PHE A 8 44.20 -16.36 -16.64
N VAL A 9 43.74 -15.11 -16.69
CA VAL A 9 42.68 -14.63 -15.82
C VAL A 9 41.35 -15.03 -16.44
N ALA A 10 40.68 -16.04 -15.88
CA ALA A 10 39.33 -16.41 -16.24
C ALA A 10 38.36 -15.41 -15.61
N LEU A 11 37.80 -14.51 -16.39
CA LEU A 11 36.69 -13.64 -16.01
C LEU A 11 35.40 -14.49 -15.95
N PHE A 12 34.97 -14.84 -14.76
CA PHE A 12 33.65 -15.38 -14.52
C PHE A 12 32.61 -14.26 -14.69
N PHE A 13 31.99 -14.15 -15.85
CA PHE A 13 30.76 -13.42 -16.03
C PHE A 13 29.61 -14.21 -15.38
N GLY A 14 29.31 -13.90 -14.14
CA GLY A 14 28.05 -14.34 -13.54
C GLY A 14 26.90 -13.70 -14.28
N ALA A 15 26.15 -14.47 -15.06
CA ALA A 15 24.91 -14.02 -15.66
C ALA A 15 23.91 -13.71 -14.52
N ILE A 16 23.68 -12.44 -14.26
CA ILE A 16 22.55 -12.00 -13.43
C ILE A 16 21.31 -12.32 -14.27
N VAL A 17 20.66 -13.44 -13.96
CA VAL A 17 19.33 -13.74 -14.50
C VAL A 17 18.37 -12.77 -13.83
N LEU A 18 18.09 -11.63 -14.47
CA LEU A 18 16.96 -10.78 -14.12
C LEU A 18 15.71 -11.63 -14.35
N ARG A 19 15.21 -12.24 -13.27
CA ARG A 19 13.94 -12.93 -13.31
C ARG A 19 12.86 -11.84 -13.33
N ALA A 20 12.12 -11.74 -14.45
CA ALA A 20 11.00 -10.82 -14.55
C ALA A 20 10.04 -11.11 -13.39
N GLN A 21 9.65 -10.07 -12.66
CA GLN A 21 8.62 -10.21 -11.63
C GLN A 21 7.34 -10.74 -12.28
N PRO A 22 6.61 -11.65 -11.62
CA PRO A 22 5.36 -12.15 -12.18
C PRO A 22 4.40 -10.97 -12.43
N ALA A 23 3.79 -10.96 -13.59
CA ALA A 23 2.80 -9.95 -13.95
C ALA A 23 1.65 -9.95 -12.94
N VAL A 24 1.18 -8.76 -12.56
CA VAL A 24 0.02 -8.61 -11.67
C VAL A 24 -1.22 -9.16 -12.37
N GLU A 25 -1.92 -10.08 -11.71
CA GLU A 25 -3.20 -10.62 -12.16
C GLU A 25 -4.32 -10.16 -11.23
N LEU A 26 -5.22 -9.33 -11.72
CA LEU A 26 -6.39 -8.91 -10.95
C LEU A 26 -7.36 -10.08 -10.77
N TYR A 27 -7.89 -10.26 -9.57
CA TYR A 27 -8.91 -11.26 -9.27
C TYR A 27 -10.33 -10.82 -9.68
N LEU A 28 -10.54 -9.50 -9.73
CA LEU A 28 -11.76 -8.83 -10.16
C LEU A 28 -11.38 -7.64 -11.04
N THR A 29 -12.24 -7.30 -12.00
CA THR A 29 -12.11 -6.05 -12.77
C THR A 29 -12.63 -4.86 -11.96
N GLU A 30 -12.39 -3.64 -12.43
CA GLU A 30 -12.94 -2.43 -11.80
C GLU A 30 -14.47 -2.44 -11.78
N GLU A 31 -15.10 -2.93 -12.84
CA GLU A 31 -16.57 -3.03 -12.97
C GLU A 31 -17.18 -4.05 -12.01
N GLU A 32 -16.42 -5.06 -11.60
CA GLU A 32 -16.85 -6.07 -10.64
C GLU A 32 -16.72 -5.59 -9.18
N LEU A 33 -15.97 -4.53 -8.93
CA LEU A 33 -15.83 -3.93 -7.60
C LEU A 33 -17.02 -3.03 -7.29
N PRO A 34 -17.42 -2.91 -6.00
CA PRO A 34 -18.48 -1.99 -5.58
C PRO A 34 -18.17 -0.54 -5.96
N ASP A 35 -19.18 0.18 -6.42
CA ASP A 35 -19.07 1.61 -6.67
C ASP A 35 -19.10 2.39 -5.35
N LEU A 36 -17.95 2.90 -4.94
CA LEU A 36 -17.82 3.64 -3.68
C LEU A 36 -18.62 4.95 -3.66
N VAL A 37 -18.99 5.52 -4.81
CA VAL A 37 -19.85 6.70 -4.86
C VAL A 37 -21.25 6.37 -4.32
N GLN A 38 -21.67 5.09 -4.43
CA GLN A 38 -22.98 4.63 -3.96
C GLN A 38 -22.97 4.10 -2.53
N CYS A 39 -21.83 3.67 -2.00
CA CYS A 39 -21.76 2.95 -0.73
C CYS A 39 -20.90 3.60 0.35
N LEU A 40 -20.16 4.66 0.04
CA LEU A 40 -19.45 5.48 1.02
C LEU A 40 -20.12 6.85 1.17
N PRO A 41 -20.06 7.46 2.37
CA PRO A 41 -20.41 8.86 2.52
C PRO A 41 -19.55 9.73 1.58
N ALA A 42 -20.14 10.80 1.07
CA ALA A 42 -19.39 11.83 0.36
C ALA A 42 -18.30 12.44 1.28
N PRO A 43 -17.18 12.95 0.72
CA PRO A 43 -16.22 13.69 1.54
C PRO A 43 -16.90 14.90 2.18
N PRO A 44 -16.48 15.33 3.40
CA PRO A 44 -17.04 16.51 4.04
C PRO A 44 -17.01 17.76 3.15
N ASP A 45 -18.07 18.54 3.23
CA ASP A 45 -18.08 19.91 2.67
C ASP A 45 -17.00 20.75 3.31
N THR A 46 -16.64 21.86 2.63
CA THR A 46 -15.61 22.80 3.11
C THR A 46 -16.07 23.70 4.27
N ILE A 47 -17.22 23.43 4.84
CA ILE A 47 -17.86 24.12 5.97
C ILE A 47 -18.43 23.07 6.92
N GLY A 48 -18.22 23.23 8.21
CA GLY A 48 -18.81 22.37 9.23
C GLY A 48 -17.79 21.64 10.10
N GLU A 49 -18.31 20.88 11.05
CA GLU A 49 -17.52 20.20 12.09
C GLU A 49 -16.54 19.17 11.50
N ALA A 50 -17.01 18.34 10.58
CA ALA A 50 -16.19 17.33 9.95
C ALA A 50 -14.99 17.93 9.19
N PHE A 51 -15.18 19.03 8.49
CA PHE A 51 -14.08 19.71 7.82
C PHE A 51 -13.16 20.45 8.81
N THR A 52 -13.70 20.97 9.92
CA THR A 52 -12.89 21.53 11.01
C THR A 52 -11.97 20.46 11.60
N HIS A 53 -12.44 19.24 11.78
CA HIS A 53 -11.60 18.11 12.18
C HIS A 53 -10.49 17.83 11.16
N ASP A 54 -10.79 17.82 9.87
CA ASP A 54 -9.80 17.65 8.81
C ASP A 54 -8.70 18.73 8.89
N ILE A 55 -9.06 20.00 9.12
CA ILE A 55 -8.10 21.08 9.28
C ILE A 55 -7.22 20.85 10.52
N MET A 56 -7.82 20.49 11.67
CA MET A 56 -7.07 20.21 12.90
C MET A 56 -6.06 19.08 12.71
N ARG A 57 -6.47 18.01 12.02
CA ARG A 57 -5.59 16.87 11.72
C ARG A 57 -4.48 17.26 10.73
N TYR A 58 -4.76 18.10 9.75
CA TYR A 58 -3.73 18.63 8.86
C TYR A 58 -2.67 19.45 9.63
N MET A 59 -3.12 20.34 10.52
CA MET A 59 -2.21 21.12 11.38
C MET A 59 -1.40 20.24 12.33
N TRP A 60 -2.02 19.23 12.92
CA TRP A 60 -1.31 18.20 13.69
C TRP A 60 -0.27 17.50 12.83
N GLY A 61 -0.59 17.08 11.61
CA GLY A 61 0.35 16.45 10.68
C GLY A 61 1.59 17.31 10.43
N LYS A 62 1.44 18.63 10.33
CA LYS A 62 2.57 19.56 10.19
C LYS A 62 3.48 19.53 11.42
N THR A 63 2.95 19.41 12.64
CA THR A 63 3.78 19.29 13.85
C THR A 63 4.57 17.98 13.88
N GLN A 64 4.01 16.89 13.33
CA GLN A 64 4.69 15.60 13.26
C GLN A 64 5.88 15.59 12.30
N ARG A 65 5.95 16.53 11.36
CA ARG A 65 7.10 16.70 10.46
C ARG A 65 8.36 17.17 11.18
N LEU A 66 8.22 17.71 12.41
CA LEU A 66 9.36 18.16 13.24
C LEU A 66 10.11 16.98 13.88
N ASP A 67 9.50 15.80 13.94
CA ASP A 67 10.14 14.55 14.33
C ASP A 67 10.78 13.91 13.09
N PRO A 68 12.13 13.81 13.00
CA PRO A 68 12.81 13.24 11.85
C PRO A 68 12.47 11.76 11.61
N GLU A 69 12.26 10.97 12.66
CA GLU A 69 11.93 9.55 12.55
C GLU A 69 10.52 9.39 11.99
N ARG A 70 9.56 10.13 12.52
CA ARG A 70 8.18 10.11 12.00
C ARG A 70 8.09 10.62 10.56
N LEU A 71 8.86 11.65 10.22
CA LEU A 71 8.95 12.15 8.86
C LEU A 71 9.54 11.12 7.90
N ALA A 72 10.60 10.39 8.33
CA ALA A 72 11.19 9.33 7.52
C ALA A 72 10.18 8.20 7.21
N VAL A 73 9.38 7.80 8.21
CA VAL A 73 8.28 6.84 8.02
C VAL A 73 7.24 7.38 7.03
N ALA A 74 6.85 8.66 7.13
CA ALA A 74 5.88 9.26 6.22
C ALA A 74 6.40 9.31 4.77
N LYS A 75 7.70 9.53 4.58
CA LYS A 75 8.35 9.47 3.26
C LYS A 75 8.39 8.06 2.70
N LEU A 76 8.71 7.06 3.52
CA LEU A 76 8.71 5.65 3.11
C LEU A 76 7.31 5.20 2.69
N ASP A 77 6.27 5.56 3.45
CA ASP A 77 4.87 5.24 3.17
C ASP A 77 4.31 5.93 1.91
N ALA A 78 5.03 6.89 1.36
CA ALA A 78 4.65 7.56 0.12
C ALA A 78 5.14 6.85 -1.15
N VAL A 79 6.07 5.92 -1.01
CA VAL A 79 6.57 5.14 -2.15
C VAL A 79 5.46 4.26 -2.70
N TRP A 80 5.17 4.41 -4.01
CA TRP A 80 3.99 3.77 -4.61
C TRP A 80 4.21 2.33 -5.07
N ASP A 81 5.44 1.84 -5.20
CA ASP A 81 5.69 0.50 -5.68
C ASP A 81 5.28 -0.60 -4.67
N LEU A 82 4.96 -1.79 -5.20
CA LEU A 82 4.54 -2.94 -4.40
C LEU A 82 5.71 -3.60 -3.67
N ASP A 83 6.94 -3.43 -4.15
CA ASP A 83 8.12 -4.00 -3.50
C ASP A 83 8.44 -3.30 -2.19
N THR A 84 8.34 -1.98 -2.17
CA THR A 84 8.43 -1.21 -0.93
C THR A 84 7.30 -1.59 0.04
N LEU A 85 6.07 -1.68 -0.46
CA LEU A 85 4.92 -2.04 0.38
C LEU A 85 5.08 -3.44 1.00
N ARG A 86 5.47 -4.47 0.23
CA ARG A 86 5.71 -5.82 0.77
C ARG A 86 6.84 -5.84 1.80
N THR A 87 7.90 -5.06 1.57
CA THR A 87 9.02 -4.95 2.51
C THR A 87 8.55 -4.37 3.83
N ILE A 88 7.76 -3.31 3.80
CA ILE A 88 7.15 -2.67 4.98
C ILE A 88 6.29 -3.68 5.78
N TYR A 89 5.57 -4.55 5.09
CA TYR A 89 4.65 -5.51 5.72
C TYR A 89 5.29 -6.84 6.09
N SER A 90 6.52 -7.13 5.64
CA SER A 90 7.21 -8.40 5.95
C SER A 90 7.50 -8.57 7.43
N GLU A 91 7.95 -7.51 8.11
CA GLU A 91 8.23 -7.55 9.55
C GLU A 91 6.97 -7.81 10.38
N PRO A 92 5.89 -6.99 10.30
CA PRO A 92 4.67 -7.25 11.08
C PRO A 92 3.97 -8.55 10.70
N PHE A 93 4.17 -9.08 9.49
CA PHE A 93 3.65 -10.38 9.05
C PHE A 93 4.40 -11.56 9.66
N GLY A 94 5.69 -11.38 9.99
CA GLY A 94 6.54 -12.39 10.61
C GLY A 94 7.31 -13.28 9.63
N LEU A 95 7.21 -13.02 8.32
CA LEU A 95 8.01 -13.68 7.27
C LEU A 95 8.35 -12.68 6.18
N GLU A 96 9.50 -12.87 5.51
CA GLU A 96 9.83 -12.12 4.30
C GLU A 96 8.86 -12.48 3.18
N ILE A 97 8.18 -11.46 2.64
CA ILE A 97 7.28 -11.62 1.49
C ILE A 97 8.10 -11.44 0.22
N SER A 98 8.37 -12.50 -0.52
CA SER A 98 9.17 -12.43 -1.75
C SER A 98 8.72 -13.45 -2.79
N ALA A 99 8.94 -13.13 -4.08
CA ALA A 99 8.59 -14.01 -5.19
C ALA A 99 9.42 -15.32 -5.18
N GLU A 100 10.62 -15.29 -4.59
CA GLU A 100 11.51 -16.44 -4.52
C GLU A 100 11.24 -17.34 -3.32
N LYS A 101 11.06 -16.76 -2.12
CA LYS A 101 10.98 -17.50 -0.86
C LYS A 101 9.57 -17.86 -0.45
N THR A 102 8.61 -17.00 -0.78
CA THR A 102 7.20 -17.11 -0.40
C THR A 102 6.27 -16.82 -1.59
N PRO A 103 6.41 -17.57 -2.70
CA PRO A 103 5.74 -17.25 -3.97
C PRO A 103 4.21 -17.21 -3.89
N GLU A 104 3.58 -18.07 -3.07
CA GLU A 104 2.12 -18.08 -2.95
C GLU A 104 1.61 -16.91 -2.08
N ILE A 105 2.33 -16.58 -1.00
CA ILE A 105 2.05 -15.40 -0.17
C ILE A 105 2.27 -14.13 -0.99
N TYR A 106 3.40 -14.04 -1.72
CA TYR A 106 3.70 -12.91 -2.59
C TYR A 106 2.61 -12.68 -3.63
N ARG A 107 2.15 -13.75 -4.30
CA ARG A 107 1.10 -13.67 -5.32
C ARG A 107 -0.25 -13.24 -4.71
N ALA A 108 -0.63 -13.79 -3.55
CA ALA A 108 -1.83 -13.38 -2.84
C ALA A 108 -1.78 -11.89 -2.47
N PHE A 109 -0.64 -11.42 -1.95
CA PHE A 109 -0.39 -10.04 -1.56
C PHE A 109 -0.48 -9.10 -2.78
N VAL A 110 0.35 -9.31 -3.79
CA VAL A 110 0.46 -8.40 -4.95
C VAL A 110 -0.87 -8.31 -5.69
N ASN A 111 -1.48 -9.44 -6.02
CA ASN A 111 -2.72 -9.48 -6.79
C ASN A 111 -3.92 -9.01 -5.96
N GLY A 112 -3.97 -9.34 -4.66
CA GLY A 112 -5.04 -8.90 -3.75
C GLY A 112 -5.03 -7.39 -3.56
N VAL A 113 -3.87 -6.81 -3.22
CA VAL A 113 -3.71 -5.35 -3.07
C VAL A 113 -4.04 -4.63 -4.37
N SER A 114 -3.48 -5.09 -5.50
CA SER A 114 -3.72 -4.47 -6.80
C SER A 114 -5.18 -4.57 -7.25
N THR A 115 -5.89 -5.63 -6.87
CA THR A 115 -7.32 -5.75 -7.17
C THR A 115 -8.14 -4.75 -6.35
N ILE A 116 -7.93 -4.70 -5.02
CA ILE A 116 -8.73 -3.83 -4.15
C ILE A 116 -8.47 -2.35 -4.47
N GLU A 117 -7.24 -1.97 -4.79
CA GLU A 117 -6.91 -0.55 -5.04
C GLU A 117 -7.67 0.06 -6.22
N GLN A 118 -8.18 -0.74 -7.17
CA GLN A 118 -8.97 -0.24 -8.31
C GLN A 118 -10.24 0.49 -7.86
N ILE A 119 -10.76 0.16 -6.69
CA ILE A 119 -11.99 0.73 -6.11
C ILE A 119 -11.92 2.27 -5.94
N ARG A 120 -10.71 2.85 -5.93
CA ARG A 120 -10.46 4.28 -5.73
C ARG A 120 -10.79 5.17 -6.94
N PHE A 121 -10.79 4.63 -8.15
CA PHE A 121 -10.82 5.46 -9.36
C PHE A 121 -12.13 6.24 -9.52
N ARG A 122 -13.28 5.57 -9.39
CA ARG A 122 -14.59 6.23 -9.55
C ARG A 122 -14.81 7.38 -8.56
N PRO A 123 -14.65 7.20 -7.23
CA PRO A 123 -14.86 8.30 -6.29
C PRO A 123 -13.82 9.41 -6.44
N LYS A 124 -12.56 9.12 -6.81
CA LYS A 124 -11.56 10.15 -7.11
C LYS A 124 -12.00 11.05 -8.25
N ALA A 125 -12.47 10.47 -9.35
CA ALA A 125 -12.95 11.21 -10.51
C ALA A 125 -14.26 11.96 -10.21
N HIS A 126 -15.18 11.35 -9.44
CA HIS A 126 -16.50 11.91 -9.14
C HIS A 126 -16.41 13.15 -8.23
N TYR A 127 -15.69 13.04 -7.10
CA TYR A 127 -15.63 14.12 -6.12
C TYR A 127 -14.55 15.15 -6.43
N PHE A 128 -13.46 14.75 -7.06
CA PHE A 128 -12.31 15.59 -7.38
C PHE A 128 -11.91 16.52 -6.22
N ARG A 129 -11.84 15.97 -5.01
CA ARG A 129 -11.61 16.76 -3.79
C ARG A 129 -10.22 17.38 -3.80
N MET A 130 -10.16 18.67 -3.49
CA MET A 130 -8.89 19.39 -3.39
C MET A 130 -8.04 18.88 -2.22
N ARG A 131 -6.73 18.70 -2.46
CA ARG A 131 -5.78 18.25 -1.45
C ARG A 131 -5.46 19.35 -0.43
N PRO A 132 -5.09 18.99 0.83
CA PRO A 132 -4.78 19.96 1.89
C PRO A 132 -3.74 20.99 1.49
N TYR A 133 -2.57 20.56 1.01
CA TYR A 133 -1.48 21.47 0.60
C TYR A 133 -1.95 22.48 -0.47
N ALA A 134 -2.71 22.01 -1.47
CA ALA A 134 -3.21 22.89 -2.53
C ALA A 134 -4.24 23.90 -1.99
N ARG A 135 -5.10 23.50 -1.05
CA ARG A 135 -6.08 24.40 -0.44
C ARG A 135 -5.45 25.52 0.37
N PHE A 136 -4.35 25.24 1.04
CA PHE A 136 -3.65 26.22 1.87
C PHE A 136 -2.53 26.94 1.12
N HIS A 137 -2.31 26.62 -0.17
CA HIS A 137 -1.22 27.19 -0.98
C HIS A 137 0.15 26.96 -0.33
N GLU A 138 0.34 25.76 0.23
CA GLU A 138 1.57 25.32 0.88
C GLU A 138 2.16 24.14 0.09
N ASP A 139 3.40 23.76 0.41
CA ASP A 139 4.01 22.56 -0.14
C ASP A 139 3.66 21.34 0.73
N SER A 140 3.48 20.20 0.08
CA SER A 140 3.52 18.90 0.76
C SER A 140 4.95 18.55 1.15
N ILE A 141 5.18 17.36 1.77
CA ILE A 141 6.56 16.87 1.96
C ILE A 141 7.21 16.38 0.65
N PHE A 142 6.50 16.47 -0.47
CA PHE A 142 6.95 16.10 -1.82
C PHE A 142 6.65 17.21 -2.83
N PRO A 143 7.22 18.41 -2.69
CA PRO A 143 6.87 19.56 -3.53
C PRO A 143 7.08 19.31 -5.03
N GLN A 144 8.00 18.41 -5.39
CA GLN A 144 8.24 18.03 -6.78
C GLN A 144 7.06 17.28 -7.41
N ASP A 145 6.19 16.65 -6.61
CA ASP A 145 5.05 15.85 -7.06
C ASP A 145 3.72 16.61 -6.95
N ASP A 146 3.70 17.74 -6.27
CA ASP A 146 2.49 18.48 -5.90
C ASP A 146 1.67 18.91 -7.11
N ALA A 147 2.33 19.40 -8.18
CA ALA A 147 1.65 19.80 -9.40
C ALA A 147 0.93 18.62 -10.07
N TRP A 148 1.55 17.46 -10.11
CA TRP A 148 0.92 16.26 -10.65
C TRP A 148 -0.19 15.73 -9.71
N LEU A 149 0.07 15.68 -8.41
CA LEU A 149 -0.92 15.23 -7.42
C LEU A 149 -2.18 16.10 -7.41
N ALA A 150 -2.06 17.40 -7.73
CA ALA A 150 -3.20 18.29 -7.83
C ALA A 150 -4.15 17.97 -9.01
N THR A 151 -3.69 17.20 -10.00
CA THR A 151 -4.53 16.75 -11.12
C THR A 151 -5.43 15.57 -10.76
N GLU A 152 -5.27 14.97 -9.58
CA GLU A 152 -6.09 13.88 -9.07
C GLU A 152 -6.79 14.27 -7.76
N GLY A 153 -8.06 13.89 -7.61
CA GLY A 153 -8.81 14.07 -6.36
C GLY A 153 -8.15 13.41 -5.17
N SER A 154 -8.27 14.01 -3.98
CA SER A 154 -7.72 13.44 -2.74
C SER A 154 -8.54 12.28 -2.19
N TYR A 155 -9.85 12.24 -2.42
CA TYR A 155 -10.79 11.30 -1.80
C TYR A 155 -11.13 10.12 -2.72
N PRO A 156 -11.00 8.88 -2.22
CA PRO A 156 -10.29 8.42 -1.03
C PRO A 156 -8.77 8.32 -1.27
N SER A 157 -7.99 8.09 -0.20
CA SER A 157 -6.54 7.93 -0.28
C SER A 157 -6.13 6.57 -0.85
N GLY A 158 -5.48 6.55 -2.02
CA GLY A 158 -5.02 5.31 -2.64
C GLY A 158 -3.95 4.57 -1.82
N HIS A 159 -2.98 5.28 -1.23
CA HIS A 159 -1.97 4.68 -0.36
C HIS A 159 -2.59 4.02 0.87
N THR A 160 -3.58 4.66 1.48
CA THR A 160 -4.29 4.10 2.64
C THR A 160 -5.09 2.85 2.25
N ILE A 161 -5.78 2.86 1.09
CA ILE A 161 -6.45 1.65 0.57
C ILE A 161 -5.45 0.50 0.41
N ARG A 162 -4.27 0.74 -0.18
CA ARG A 162 -3.24 -0.30 -0.36
C ARG A 162 -2.73 -0.83 0.97
N ALA A 163 -2.45 0.05 1.93
CA ALA A 163 -1.98 -0.32 3.26
C ALA A 163 -3.00 -1.22 3.99
N TRP A 164 -4.28 -0.84 3.99
CA TRP A 164 -5.35 -1.63 4.59
C TRP A 164 -5.60 -2.94 3.82
N SER A 165 -5.52 -2.92 2.50
CA SER A 165 -5.62 -4.14 1.69
C SER A 165 -4.51 -5.13 2.00
N ALA A 166 -3.27 -4.64 2.19
CA ALA A 166 -2.14 -5.46 2.61
C ALA A 166 -2.40 -6.11 3.97
N ALA A 167 -2.84 -5.33 4.97
CA ALA A 167 -3.16 -5.84 6.30
C ALA A 167 -4.28 -6.90 6.24
N LEU A 168 -5.36 -6.66 5.49
CA LEU A 168 -6.48 -7.59 5.35
C LEU A 168 -6.06 -8.91 4.70
N VAL A 169 -5.34 -8.87 3.59
CA VAL A 169 -4.88 -10.07 2.88
C VAL A 169 -3.89 -10.87 3.74
N LEU A 170 -2.94 -10.20 4.39
CA LEU A 170 -1.92 -10.87 5.20
C LEU A 170 -2.48 -11.42 6.52
N SER A 171 -3.42 -10.72 7.16
CA SER A 171 -4.09 -11.21 8.37
C SER A 171 -4.96 -12.44 8.10
N GLU A 172 -5.47 -12.60 6.88
CA GLU A 172 -6.15 -13.83 6.48
C GLU A 172 -5.19 -15.02 6.37
N ILE A 173 -3.94 -14.79 5.99
CA ILE A 173 -2.89 -15.84 5.90
C ILE A 173 -2.33 -16.16 7.28
N ASN A 174 -1.98 -15.12 8.06
CA ASN A 174 -1.46 -15.22 9.42
C ASN A 174 -2.34 -14.44 10.41
N PRO A 175 -3.42 -15.03 10.95
CA PRO A 175 -4.30 -14.35 11.90
C PRO A 175 -3.61 -13.89 13.20
N ALA A 176 -2.53 -14.54 13.61
CA ALA A 176 -1.77 -14.16 14.80
C ALA A 176 -1.03 -12.81 14.64
N ALA A 177 -0.77 -12.39 13.41
CA ALA A 177 -0.16 -11.10 13.09
C ALA A 177 -1.16 -9.96 12.90
N ALA A 178 -2.47 -10.21 13.00
CA ALA A 178 -3.50 -9.25 12.62
C ALA A 178 -3.35 -7.89 13.32
N GLU A 179 -3.11 -7.86 14.62
CA GLU A 179 -2.97 -6.62 15.39
C GLU A 179 -1.79 -5.78 14.89
N ALA A 180 -0.62 -6.40 14.67
CA ALA A 180 0.57 -5.71 14.16
C ALA A 180 0.36 -5.19 12.73
N LEU A 181 -0.28 -5.98 11.86
CA LEU A 181 -0.59 -5.60 10.49
C LEU A 181 -1.55 -4.41 10.43
N PHE A 182 -2.63 -4.41 11.22
CA PHE A 182 -3.56 -3.29 11.25
C PHE A 182 -2.94 -2.05 11.92
N ALA A 183 -2.15 -2.20 12.99
CA ALA A 183 -1.40 -1.08 13.57
C ALA A 183 -0.50 -0.42 12.51
N ARG A 184 0.18 -1.22 11.66
CA ARG A 184 0.98 -0.69 10.56
C ARG A 184 0.15 0.03 9.49
N ALA A 185 -1.06 -0.46 9.20
CA ALA A 185 -1.97 0.20 8.26
C ALA A 185 -2.44 1.57 8.76
N PHE A 186 -2.73 1.71 10.07
CA PHE A 186 -3.04 3.00 10.70
C PHE A 186 -1.88 3.98 10.57
N VAL A 187 -0.64 3.57 10.85
CA VAL A 187 0.56 4.40 10.68
C VAL A 187 0.71 4.88 9.24
N SER A 188 0.47 4.00 8.26
CA SER A 188 0.50 4.37 6.83
C SER A 188 -0.57 5.41 6.48
N GLY A 189 -1.79 5.28 7.04
CA GLY A 189 -2.85 6.27 6.86
C GLY A 189 -2.47 7.63 7.43
N GLU A 190 -1.98 7.69 8.69
CA GLU A 190 -1.51 8.93 9.31
C GLU A 190 -0.37 9.58 8.51
N SER A 191 0.52 8.78 7.93
CA SER A 191 1.60 9.27 7.07
C SER A 191 1.08 10.10 5.90
N ARG A 192 -0.12 9.84 5.39
CA ARG A 192 -0.74 10.62 4.31
C ARG A 192 -1.22 12.00 4.76
N VAL A 193 -1.69 12.10 6.03
CA VAL A 193 -2.03 13.38 6.67
C VAL A 193 -0.77 14.17 6.96
N ILE A 194 0.25 13.54 7.52
CA ILE A 194 1.56 14.15 7.79
C ILE A 194 2.19 14.67 6.49
N ALA A 195 2.10 13.90 5.42
CA ALA A 195 2.57 14.33 4.10
C ALA A 195 1.86 15.58 3.58
N GLY A 196 0.65 15.90 4.07
CA GLY A 196 -0.17 17.01 3.58
C GLY A 196 -0.93 16.69 2.30
N CYS A 197 -0.87 15.43 1.84
CA CYS A 197 -1.48 14.99 0.58
C CYS A 197 -2.96 14.62 0.71
N HIS A 198 -3.41 14.28 1.93
CA HIS A 198 -4.76 13.80 2.20
C HIS A 198 -5.33 14.41 3.49
N TRP A 199 -6.65 14.59 3.51
CA TRP A 199 -7.41 14.90 4.71
C TRP A 199 -7.58 13.66 5.59
N GLN A 200 -7.87 13.85 6.88
CA GLN A 200 -8.15 12.72 7.77
C GLN A 200 -9.36 11.91 7.28
N SER A 201 -10.41 12.59 6.85
CA SER A 201 -11.61 11.94 6.31
C SER A 201 -11.36 11.14 5.02
N ASP A 202 -10.35 11.54 4.18
CA ASP A 202 -9.93 10.72 3.05
C ASP A 202 -9.33 9.39 3.51
N VAL A 203 -8.53 9.44 4.59
CA VAL A 203 -7.86 8.29 5.21
C VAL A 203 -8.89 7.34 5.84
N ASP A 204 -9.82 7.88 6.62
CA ASP A 204 -10.87 7.11 7.31
C ASP A 204 -11.78 6.39 6.30
N ALA A 205 -12.21 7.10 5.27
CA ALA A 205 -12.99 6.51 4.18
C ALA A 205 -12.22 5.42 3.42
N SER A 206 -10.88 5.55 3.33
CA SER A 206 -10.04 4.56 2.65
C SER A 206 -9.94 3.24 3.39
N ALA A 207 -9.91 3.25 4.72
CA ALA A 207 -9.95 2.05 5.53
C ALA A 207 -11.28 1.28 5.27
N THR A 208 -12.41 2.01 5.27
CA THR A 208 -13.73 1.43 4.94
C THR A 208 -13.76 0.94 3.49
N ALA A 209 -13.22 1.70 2.55
CA ALA A 209 -13.15 1.30 1.13
C ALA A 209 -12.37 0.00 0.94
N ALA A 210 -11.23 -0.16 1.61
CA ALA A 210 -10.45 -1.38 1.56
C ALA A 210 -11.24 -2.58 2.13
N CYS A 211 -11.95 -2.40 3.23
CA CYS A 211 -12.83 -3.45 3.80
C CYS A 211 -13.95 -3.84 2.83
N ILE A 212 -14.60 -2.88 2.17
CA ILE A 212 -15.64 -3.13 1.15
C ILE A 212 -15.06 -3.91 -0.03
N GLY A 213 -13.91 -3.46 -0.56
CA GLY A 213 -13.21 -4.14 -1.65
C GLY A 213 -12.78 -5.55 -1.27
N TYR A 214 -12.27 -5.72 -0.06
CA TYR A 214 -11.88 -7.03 0.47
C TYR A 214 -13.08 -7.97 0.65
N ALA A 215 -14.20 -7.50 1.18
CA ALA A 215 -15.42 -8.29 1.29
C ALA A 215 -15.89 -8.79 -0.10
N ARG A 216 -15.81 -7.94 -1.13
CA ARG A 216 -16.11 -8.34 -2.50
C ARG A 216 -15.08 -9.32 -3.07
N LEU A 217 -13.78 -9.12 -2.76
CA LEU A 217 -12.70 -10.01 -3.17
C LEU A 217 -12.92 -11.45 -2.68
N GLN A 218 -13.46 -11.65 -1.47
CA GLN A 218 -13.77 -12.96 -0.89
C GLN A 218 -14.76 -13.78 -1.75
N THR A 219 -15.53 -13.16 -2.62
CA THR A 219 -16.45 -13.86 -3.54
C THR A 219 -15.76 -14.42 -4.79
N SER A 220 -14.49 -14.02 -5.07
CA SER A 220 -13.71 -14.53 -6.18
C SER A 220 -13.15 -15.92 -5.87
N LEU A 221 -13.52 -16.93 -6.69
CA LEU A 221 -12.98 -18.28 -6.54
C LEU A 221 -11.46 -18.30 -6.72
N ARG A 222 -10.91 -17.51 -7.67
CA ARG A 222 -9.47 -17.41 -7.91
C ARG A 222 -8.73 -16.90 -6.68
N TYR A 223 -9.25 -15.86 -6.02
CA TYR A 223 -8.67 -15.35 -4.78
C TYR A 223 -8.72 -16.40 -3.67
N ARG A 224 -9.84 -17.07 -3.46
CA ARG A 224 -9.99 -18.09 -2.41
C ARG A 224 -9.02 -19.26 -2.59
N VAL A 225 -8.79 -19.69 -3.82
CA VAL A 225 -7.77 -20.72 -4.13
C VAL A 225 -6.38 -20.20 -3.79
N GLN A 226 -6.04 -18.97 -4.19
CA GLN A 226 -4.71 -18.40 -3.91
C GLN A 226 -4.46 -18.22 -2.42
N ILE A 227 -5.44 -17.78 -1.64
CA ILE A 227 -5.33 -17.68 -0.18
C ILE A 227 -5.13 -19.05 0.47
N ALA A 228 -5.79 -20.09 -0.02
CA ALA A 228 -5.58 -21.44 0.50
C ALA A 228 -4.13 -21.92 0.27
N LEU A 229 -3.57 -21.65 -0.90
CA LEU A 229 -2.16 -21.96 -1.22
C LEU A 229 -1.19 -21.15 -0.33
N ALA A 230 -1.45 -19.86 -0.15
CA ALA A 230 -0.64 -18.98 0.70
C ALA A 230 -0.65 -19.40 2.18
N ARG A 231 -1.80 -19.82 2.70
CA ARG A 231 -1.93 -20.38 4.06
C ARG A 231 -1.15 -21.70 4.23
N GLU A 232 -1.16 -22.56 3.21
CA GLU A 232 -0.40 -23.80 3.24
C GLU A 232 1.11 -23.52 3.21
N GLU A 233 1.54 -22.60 2.35
CA GLU A 233 2.93 -22.15 2.29
C GLU A 233 3.38 -21.56 3.64
N PHE A 234 2.58 -20.69 4.27
CA PHE A 234 2.87 -20.10 5.58
C PHE A 234 3.04 -21.20 6.65
N ARG A 235 2.10 -22.15 6.74
CA ARG A 235 2.16 -23.26 7.71
C ARG A 235 3.41 -24.10 7.52
N ARG A 236 3.76 -24.45 6.29
CA ARG A 236 4.95 -25.24 5.97
C ARG A 236 6.24 -24.53 6.38
N LEU A 237 6.35 -23.22 6.10
CA LEU A 237 7.56 -22.44 6.40
C LEU A 237 7.74 -22.20 7.90
N THR A 238 6.64 -21.99 8.64
CA THR A 238 6.71 -21.77 10.09
C THR A 238 6.93 -23.08 10.87
N ALA A 239 6.42 -24.21 10.38
CA ALA A 239 6.70 -25.51 11.00
C ALA A 239 8.15 -26.00 10.81
N ALA A 240 8.80 -25.62 9.70
CA ALA A 240 10.19 -25.98 9.41
C ALA A 240 11.22 -25.15 10.21
N GLY A 241 10.81 -24.04 10.83
CA GLY A 241 11.65 -23.17 11.65
C GLY A 241 11.58 -23.44 13.15
N GLN A 242 10.74 -24.41 13.57
CA GLN A 242 10.66 -24.93 14.94
C GLN A 242 11.46 -26.23 15.07
#